data_d052bb22e357543c48ae5abee6eb0b77
#
_entry.id   d052bb22e357543c48ae5abee6eb0b77
#
_cell.length_a   1.000
_cell.length_b   1.000
_cell.length_c   1.000
_cell.angle_alpha   90.00
_cell.angle_beta   90.00
_cell.angle_gamma   90.00
#
_symmetry.space_group_name_H-M   'P 1'
#
loop_
_entity.id
_entity.type
_entity.pdbx_description
1 polymer ?
#
loop_
_entity_poly.entity_id
_entity_poly.type
_entity_poly.pdbx_seq_one_letter_code
_entity_poly.pdbx_strand_id
1 'polypeptide(L)'
;MKQIGVGIIGTGWCGGIRAQTCAANPLVNGLHLAEVRPERLAEVAAATGARTAVADYRELLGNSAIEALYISATPETTHYPMARDCLAAGKHVFLEKPLALTLTEADELVVTARERNLKFTIGYSQRFNPKFAYVRKSIRDGTIGRPVSALVSRHITRNLGQKISGRIKLSPAAMEATHDLDFVLWCLAPAKPVRVYSQNNFGTMQETSGAPIPDTQWITVTLDSGVAFVIGAGWTLPPGYPNFSTTWIEFIGTEGAIMVDDSHRDVVLNTMGKGMVLPMSTMPGEAVDHTYAGPMAAETVHFLEAVAFDRPVLVTPEHARMVMEVYIAADLSAERNEPVALPLAEAKKVRAVA
;
A
#
# COMPACT_ATOMS: atom_id res chain seq x y z
N MET A 1 26.42 -12.52 11.53
CA MET A 1 25.34 -11.85 10.75
C MET A 1 24.84 -10.71 11.60
N LYS A 2 24.71 -9.49 11.04
CA LYS A 2 24.14 -8.36 11.81
C LYS A 2 22.68 -8.64 12.07
N GLN A 3 22.27 -8.61 13.34
CA GLN A 3 20.87 -8.70 13.77
C GLN A 3 20.40 -7.31 14.23
N ILE A 4 19.11 -7.04 14.10
CA ILE A 4 18.49 -5.76 14.46
C ILE A 4 17.30 -5.97 15.41
N GLY A 5 17.09 -5.03 16.31
CA GLY A 5 15.86 -4.95 17.10
C GLY A 5 14.77 -4.25 16.30
N VAL A 6 13.55 -4.78 16.39
CA VAL A 6 12.42 -4.35 15.59
C VAL A 6 11.20 -4.08 16.45
N GLY A 7 10.49 -2.99 16.16
CA GLY A 7 9.19 -2.70 16.75
C GLY A 7 8.06 -2.69 15.71
N ILE A 8 6.88 -3.17 16.11
CA ILE A 8 5.65 -3.10 15.32
C ILE A 8 4.65 -2.21 16.04
N ILE A 9 4.20 -1.15 15.38
CA ILE A 9 3.18 -0.22 15.89
C ILE A 9 1.87 -0.51 15.16
N GLY A 10 0.87 -0.98 15.91
CA GLY A 10 -0.39 -1.49 15.38
C GLY A 10 -0.27 -2.93 14.91
N THR A 11 -0.91 -3.86 15.64
CA THR A 11 -0.87 -5.30 15.38
C THR A 11 -2.17 -5.83 14.77
N GLY A 12 -2.86 -5.00 14.00
CA GLY A 12 -4.03 -5.39 13.22
C GLY A 12 -3.71 -6.49 12.20
N TRP A 13 -4.47 -6.54 11.10
CA TRP A 13 -4.24 -7.57 10.08
C TRP A 13 -2.83 -7.47 9.46
N CYS A 14 -2.45 -6.31 8.92
CA CYS A 14 -1.12 -6.11 8.32
C CYS A 14 0.01 -6.25 9.36
N GLY A 15 -0.12 -5.55 10.49
CA GLY A 15 0.91 -5.56 11.54
C GLY A 15 1.08 -6.94 12.19
N GLY A 16 0.02 -7.74 12.29
CA GLY A 16 0.09 -9.12 12.76
C GLY A 16 0.94 -10.01 11.84
N ILE A 17 0.75 -9.92 10.53
CA ILE A 17 1.57 -10.63 9.53
C ILE A 17 3.04 -10.19 9.64
N ARG A 18 3.31 -8.88 9.77
CA ARG A 18 4.66 -8.34 9.93
C ARG A 18 5.32 -8.82 11.22
N ALA A 19 4.56 -8.82 12.32
CA ALA A 19 5.06 -9.30 13.62
C ALA A 19 5.49 -10.77 13.56
N GLN A 20 4.66 -11.64 12.97
CA GLN A 20 4.98 -13.07 12.81
C GLN A 20 6.17 -13.27 11.86
N THR A 21 6.20 -12.54 10.74
CA THR A 21 7.32 -12.59 9.79
C THR A 21 8.64 -12.16 10.46
N CYS A 22 8.62 -11.10 11.26
CA CYS A 22 9.78 -10.64 12.02
C CYS A 22 10.21 -11.65 13.09
N ALA A 23 9.25 -12.23 13.83
CA ALA A 23 9.54 -13.22 14.87
C ALA A 23 10.24 -14.48 14.33
N ALA A 24 9.88 -14.90 13.11
CA ALA A 24 10.48 -16.06 12.44
C ALA A 24 11.81 -15.74 11.71
N ASN A 25 12.21 -14.47 11.62
CA ASN A 25 13.35 -14.07 10.81
C ASN A 25 14.66 -14.01 11.63
N PRO A 26 15.74 -14.70 11.22
CA PRO A 26 17.00 -14.74 11.96
C PRO A 26 17.76 -13.39 12.02
N LEU A 27 17.37 -12.39 11.21
CA LEU A 27 17.90 -11.04 11.32
C LEU A 27 17.35 -10.26 12.52
N VAL A 28 16.28 -10.75 13.16
CA VAL A 28 15.64 -10.07 14.29
C VAL A 28 16.16 -10.64 15.61
N ASN A 29 16.85 -9.81 16.39
CA ASN A 29 17.34 -10.21 17.73
C ASN A 29 16.38 -9.85 18.86
N GLY A 30 15.34 -9.07 18.58
CA GLY A 30 14.31 -8.67 19.55
C GLY A 30 13.12 -8.05 18.85
N LEU A 31 11.94 -8.58 19.11
CA LEU A 31 10.66 -8.04 18.66
C LEU A 31 9.96 -7.28 19.78
N HIS A 32 9.46 -6.11 19.46
CA HIS A 32 8.75 -5.22 20.38
C HIS A 32 7.43 -4.81 19.76
N LEU A 33 6.35 -4.73 20.53
CA LEU A 33 5.00 -4.46 20.03
C LEU A 33 4.39 -3.24 20.72
N ALA A 34 3.65 -2.44 19.96
CA ALA A 34 2.76 -1.42 20.48
C ALA A 34 1.36 -1.56 19.84
N GLU A 35 0.34 -1.73 20.67
CA GLU A 35 -1.06 -1.89 20.25
C GLU A 35 -1.99 -1.37 21.34
N VAL A 36 -2.94 -0.52 20.95
CA VAL A 36 -3.87 0.11 21.89
C VAL A 36 -4.96 -0.85 22.40
N ARG A 37 -5.22 -1.96 21.70
CA ARG A 37 -6.20 -2.98 22.10
C ARG A 37 -5.53 -4.06 22.94
N PRO A 38 -5.81 -4.14 24.27
CA PRO A 38 -5.07 -5.03 25.17
C PRO A 38 -5.13 -6.51 24.79
N GLU A 39 -6.32 -6.99 24.37
CA GLU A 39 -6.51 -8.40 23.99
C GLU A 39 -5.68 -8.74 22.75
N ARG A 40 -5.68 -7.85 21.73
CA ARG A 40 -4.90 -8.06 20.51
C ARG A 40 -3.39 -7.98 20.79
N LEU A 41 -2.97 -7.08 21.67
CA LEU A 41 -1.58 -6.98 22.12
C LEU A 41 -1.12 -8.28 22.78
N ALA A 42 -1.91 -8.80 23.72
CA ALA A 42 -1.60 -10.05 24.43
C ALA A 42 -1.54 -11.25 23.49
N GLU A 43 -2.51 -11.36 22.56
CA GLU A 43 -2.55 -12.43 21.55
C GLU A 43 -1.28 -12.46 20.70
N VAL A 44 -0.92 -11.30 20.09
CA VAL A 44 0.23 -11.23 19.20
C VAL A 44 1.55 -11.37 19.97
N ALA A 45 1.66 -10.83 21.17
CA ALA A 45 2.83 -10.97 22.01
C ALA A 45 3.10 -12.45 22.37
N ALA A 46 2.05 -13.18 22.74
CA ALA A 46 2.15 -14.62 23.04
C ALA A 46 2.55 -15.43 21.78
N ALA A 47 1.94 -15.13 20.63
CA ALA A 47 2.21 -15.83 19.37
C ALA A 47 3.63 -15.58 18.83
N THR A 48 4.24 -14.44 19.14
CA THR A 48 5.53 -14.02 18.58
C THR A 48 6.70 -14.06 19.56
N GLY A 49 6.45 -14.28 20.84
CA GLY A 49 7.49 -14.20 21.87
C GLY A 49 8.10 -12.79 21.99
N ALA A 50 7.31 -11.74 21.79
CA ALA A 50 7.78 -10.37 21.83
C ALA A 50 8.43 -10.03 23.19
N ARG A 51 9.58 -9.33 23.16
CA ARG A 51 10.31 -8.92 24.38
C ARG A 51 9.61 -7.82 25.16
N THR A 52 8.88 -6.95 24.47
CA THR A 52 8.13 -5.85 25.06
C THR A 52 6.80 -5.73 24.35
N ALA A 53 5.74 -5.51 25.11
CA ALA A 53 4.39 -5.29 24.62
C ALA A 53 3.78 -4.12 25.40
N VAL A 54 3.53 -3.00 24.72
CA VAL A 54 3.10 -1.74 25.33
C VAL A 54 1.85 -1.18 24.63
N ALA A 55 1.09 -0.36 25.33
CA ALA A 55 -0.07 0.31 24.74
C ALA A 55 0.32 1.58 23.96
N ASP A 56 1.30 2.32 24.44
CA ASP A 56 1.77 3.56 23.80
C ASP A 56 3.07 3.31 23.03
N TYR A 57 3.05 3.53 21.72
CA TYR A 57 4.23 3.36 20.86
C TYR A 57 5.41 4.25 21.24
N ARG A 58 5.16 5.38 21.93
CA ARG A 58 6.22 6.29 22.38
C ARG A 58 7.19 5.64 23.33
N GLU A 59 6.74 4.62 24.08
CA GLU A 59 7.62 3.83 24.93
C GLU A 59 8.68 3.03 24.17
N LEU A 60 8.45 2.75 22.87
CA LEU A 60 9.41 2.09 22.00
C LEU A 60 10.50 3.06 21.48
N LEU A 61 10.20 4.35 21.39
CA LEU A 61 11.10 5.32 20.74
C LEU A 61 12.43 5.49 21.46
N GLY A 62 12.40 5.50 22.79
CA GLY A 62 13.59 5.62 23.64
C GLY A 62 14.41 4.34 23.78
N ASN A 63 13.93 3.20 23.29
CA ASN A 63 14.64 1.94 23.39
C ASN A 63 15.77 1.85 22.35
N SER A 64 17.02 1.92 22.81
CA SER A 64 18.21 1.86 21.95
C SER A 64 18.41 0.48 21.27
N ALA A 65 17.78 -0.58 21.79
CA ALA A 65 17.82 -1.89 21.16
C ALA A 65 16.95 -1.99 19.90
N ILE A 66 16.03 -1.04 19.67
CA ILE A 66 15.18 -0.99 18.48
C ILE A 66 15.84 -0.12 17.42
N GLU A 67 16.18 -0.69 16.27
CA GLU A 67 16.75 0.03 15.13
C GLU A 67 15.66 0.38 14.09
N ALA A 68 14.64 -0.45 13.92
CA ALA A 68 13.60 -0.31 12.91
C ALA A 68 12.19 -0.43 13.47
N LEU A 69 11.27 0.37 12.94
CA LEU A 69 9.85 0.38 13.32
C LEU A 69 8.97 0.18 12.09
N TYR A 70 8.00 -0.73 12.21
CA TYR A 70 6.92 -0.91 11.24
C TYR A 70 5.66 -0.27 11.78
N ILE A 71 5.08 0.67 11.04
CA ILE A 71 3.85 1.36 11.40
C ILE A 71 2.71 0.81 10.54
N SER A 72 1.81 0.06 11.19
CA SER A 72 0.61 -0.55 10.59
C SER A 72 -0.65 -0.14 11.36
N ALA A 73 -0.61 1.02 11.98
CA ALA A 73 -1.70 1.57 12.79
C ALA A 73 -2.82 2.16 11.92
N THR A 74 -4.01 2.17 12.48
CA THR A 74 -5.19 2.84 11.91
C THR A 74 -5.88 3.67 12.99
N PRO A 75 -6.57 4.77 12.64
CA PRO A 75 -6.83 5.29 11.29
C PRO A 75 -5.59 5.91 10.64
N GLU A 76 -5.66 6.14 9.34
CA GLU A 76 -4.58 6.66 8.50
C GLU A 76 -4.10 8.07 8.92
N THR A 77 -4.89 8.79 9.69
CA THR A 77 -4.51 10.06 10.34
C THR A 77 -3.35 9.90 11.33
N THR A 78 -3.07 8.68 11.78
CA THR A 78 -1.96 8.39 12.71
C THR A 78 -0.61 8.20 12.00
N HIS A 79 -0.60 8.00 10.68
CA HIS A 79 0.60 7.69 9.91
C HIS A 79 1.68 8.77 10.03
N TYR A 80 1.31 10.01 9.68
CA TYR A 80 2.26 11.13 9.73
C TYR A 80 2.83 11.37 11.14
N PRO A 81 2.03 11.58 12.21
CA PRO A 81 2.60 11.86 13.54
C PRO A 81 3.48 10.70 14.05
N MET A 82 3.08 9.43 13.83
CA MET A 82 3.89 8.29 14.24
C MET A 82 5.19 8.18 13.44
N ALA A 83 5.16 8.34 12.12
CA ALA A 83 6.36 8.29 11.29
C ALA A 83 7.33 9.43 11.63
N ARG A 84 6.81 10.65 11.82
CA ARG A 84 7.61 11.81 12.25
C ARG A 84 8.32 11.53 13.58
N ASP A 85 7.61 11.05 14.57
CA ASP A 85 8.17 10.78 15.90
C ASP A 85 9.23 9.65 15.83
N CYS A 86 8.98 8.60 15.04
CA CYS A 86 9.94 7.51 14.82
C CYS A 86 11.22 7.99 14.11
N LEU A 87 11.09 8.77 13.03
CA LEU A 87 12.23 9.35 12.31
C LEU A 87 12.99 10.34 13.20
N ALA A 88 12.29 11.17 13.99
CA ALA A 88 12.90 12.08 14.95
C ALA A 88 13.70 11.35 16.03
N ALA A 89 13.24 10.15 16.45
CA ALA A 89 13.95 9.27 17.38
C ALA A 89 15.11 8.49 16.73
N GLY A 90 15.44 8.73 15.44
CA GLY A 90 16.53 8.08 14.72
C GLY A 90 16.24 6.63 14.34
N LYS A 91 14.97 6.23 14.22
CA LYS A 91 14.59 4.88 13.82
C LYS A 91 14.38 4.78 12.32
N HIS A 92 14.80 3.68 11.71
CA HIS A 92 14.39 3.31 10.36
C HIS A 92 12.90 3.00 10.35
N VAL A 93 12.16 3.41 9.32
CA VAL A 93 10.69 3.32 9.31
C VAL A 93 10.17 2.61 8.07
N PHE A 94 9.34 1.61 8.30
CA PHE A 94 8.39 1.09 7.34
C PHE A 94 7.00 1.63 7.69
N LEU A 95 6.32 2.25 6.74
CA LEU A 95 5.00 2.84 6.94
C LEU A 95 3.96 2.24 5.99
N GLU A 96 2.80 1.82 6.49
CA GLU A 96 1.68 1.46 5.65
C GLU A 96 1.18 2.65 4.82
N LYS A 97 0.61 2.36 3.67
CA LYS A 97 -0.02 3.40 2.83
C LYS A 97 -1.34 3.91 3.47
N PRO A 98 -1.72 5.15 3.23
CA PRO A 98 -0.99 6.20 2.52
C PRO A 98 0.17 6.77 3.34
N LEU A 99 1.18 7.32 2.64
CA LEU A 99 2.35 7.95 3.25
C LEU A 99 1.98 9.05 4.26
N ALA A 100 1.02 9.90 3.90
CA ALA A 100 0.46 10.97 4.71
C ALA A 100 -0.91 11.39 4.15
N LEU A 101 -1.54 12.41 4.75
CA LEU A 101 -2.80 12.97 4.25
C LEU A 101 -2.60 14.31 3.51
N THR A 102 -1.42 14.90 3.57
CA THR A 102 -1.05 16.10 2.83
C THR A 102 0.32 15.96 2.19
N LEU A 103 0.55 16.64 1.06
CA LEU A 103 1.88 16.65 0.43
C LEU A 103 2.92 17.32 1.33
N THR A 104 2.54 18.33 2.10
CA THR A 104 3.43 18.97 3.08
C THR A 104 3.94 17.99 4.13
N GLU A 105 3.05 17.17 4.70
CA GLU A 105 3.42 16.11 5.65
C GLU A 105 4.32 15.06 4.98
N ALA A 106 3.98 14.65 3.76
CA ALA A 106 4.79 13.71 2.99
C ALA A 106 6.19 14.26 2.71
N ASP A 107 6.28 15.51 2.27
CA ASP A 107 7.56 16.19 1.99
C ASP A 107 8.43 16.31 3.26
N GLU A 108 7.83 16.63 4.42
CA GLU A 108 8.55 16.68 5.70
C GLU A 108 9.15 15.32 6.07
N LEU A 109 8.36 14.22 5.94
CA LEU A 109 8.85 12.88 6.25
C LEU A 109 9.99 12.46 5.30
N VAL A 110 9.85 12.73 4.00
CA VAL A 110 10.87 12.42 2.98
C VAL A 110 12.17 13.17 3.29
N VAL A 111 12.09 14.47 3.56
CA VAL A 111 13.26 15.31 3.89
C VAL A 111 13.92 14.83 5.18
N THR A 112 13.13 14.60 6.23
CA THR A 112 13.63 14.15 7.54
C THR A 112 14.37 12.81 7.43
N ALA A 113 13.81 11.84 6.71
CA ALA A 113 14.45 10.53 6.52
C ALA A 113 15.79 10.66 5.78
N ARG A 114 15.83 11.48 4.73
CA ARG A 114 17.06 11.74 3.95
C ARG A 114 18.14 12.45 4.76
N GLU A 115 17.80 13.54 5.45
CA GLU A 115 18.75 14.33 6.25
C GLU A 115 19.36 13.53 7.41
N ARG A 116 18.58 12.59 7.96
CA ARG A 116 19.03 11.69 9.03
C ARG A 116 19.65 10.39 8.54
N ASN A 117 19.76 10.20 7.22
CA ASN A 117 20.25 8.95 6.59
C ASN A 117 19.52 7.71 7.09
N LEU A 118 18.18 7.79 7.24
CA LEU A 118 17.34 6.70 7.69
C LEU A 118 16.68 5.98 6.50
N LYS A 119 16.58 4.66 6.58
CA LYS A 119 15.76 3.90 5.66
C LYS A 119 14.30 4.21 5.95
N PHE A 120 13.58 4.69 4.93
CA PHE A 120 12.16 4.96 4.98
C PHE A 120 11.49 4.37 3.75
N THR A 121 10.46 3.58 3.94
CA THR A 121 9.73 2.89 2.85
C THR A 121 8.25 2.82 3.15
N ILE A 122 7.45 2.68 2.11
CA ILE A 122 6.00 2.65 2.16
C ILE A 122 5.48 1.30 1.68
N GLY A 123 4.41 0.80 2.31
CA GLY A 123 3.82 -0.51 2.08
C GLY A 123 3.10 -0.67 0.74
N TYR A 124 3.85 -0.77 -0.34
CA TYR A 124 3.35 -1.14 -1.68
C TYR A 124 3.71 -2.58 -1.99
N SER A 125 3.06 -3.50 -1.31
CA SER A 125 3.34 -4.94 -1.33
C SER A 125 3.23 -5.59 -2.71
N GLN A 126 2.49 -5.01 -3.65
CA GLN A 126 2.39 -5.53 -5.02
C GLN A 126 3.75 -5.69 -5.71
N ARG A 127 4.73 -4.83 -5.42
CA ARG A 127 6.08 -4.94 -5.98
C ARG A 127 6.80 -6.24 -5.59
N PHE A 128 6.35 -6.87 -4.52
CA PHE A 128 6.89 -8.12 -3.98
C PHE A 128 6.09 -9.36 -4.42
N ASN A 129 5.03 -9.18 -5.21
CA ASN A 129 4.34 -10.29 -5.85
C ASN A 129 5.15 -10.75 -7.09
N PRO A 130 5.52 -12.04 -7.18
CA PRO A 130 6.36 -12.54 -8.28
C PRO A 130 5.81 -12.26 -9.68
N LYS A 131 4.47 -12.34 -9.87
CA LYS A 131 3.86 -12.05 -11.18
C LYS A 131 4.00 -10.57 -11.57
N PHE A 132 3.86 -9.63 -10.62
CA PHE A 132 4.02 -8.19 -10.87
C PHE A 132 5.49 -7.81 -11.07
N ALA A 133 6.39 -8.43 -10.31
CA ALA A 133 7.83 -8.28 -10.51
C ALA A 133 8.25 -8.77 -11.91
N TYR A 134 7.66 -9.87 -12.39
CA TYR A 134 7.88 -10.37 -13.75
C TYR A 134 7.40 -9.40 -14.83
N VAL A 135 6.21 -8.81 -14.67
CA VAL A 135 5.70 -7.76 -15.57
C VAL A 135 6.69 -6.59 -15.65
N ARG A 136 7.11 -6.07 -14.49
CA ARG A 136 8.11 -4.98 -14.40
C ARG A 136 9.41 -5.34 -15.09
N LYS A 137 9.92 -6.57 -14.86
CA LYS A 137 11.14 -7.07 -15.50
C LYS A 137 10.97 -7.11 -17.02
N SER A 138 9.88 -7.67 -17.52
CA SER A 138 9.62 -7.81 -18.97
C SER A 138 9.55 -6.46 -19.67
N ILE A 139 8.92 -5.45 -19.05
CA ILE A 139 8.85 -4.08 -19.60
C ILE A 139 10.25 -3.46 -19.63
N ARG A 140 11.00 -3.53 -18.52
CA ARG A 140 12.36 -3.00 -18.43
C ARG A 140 13.32 -3.64 -19.41
N ASP A 141 13.20 -4.96 -19.61
CA ASP A 141 14.08 -5.73 -20.50
C ASP A 141 13.66 -5.58 -21.99
N GLY A 142 12.63 -4.78 -22.29
CA GLY A 142 12.18 -4.49 -23.65
C GLY A 142 11.36 -5.59 -24.32
N THR A 143 10.84 -6.58 -23.57
CA THR A 143 10.13 -7.75 -24.13
C THR A 143 8.91 -7.36 -24.97
N ILE A 144 8.26 -6.24 -24.66
CA ILE A 144 7.11 -5.73 -25.43
C ILE A 144 7.46 -4.50 -26.29
N GLY A 145 8.76 -4.23 -26.46
CA GLY A 145 9.21 -2.99 -27.08
C GLY A 145 8.97 -1.76 -26.18
N ARG A 146 8.79 -0.60 -26.80
CA ARG A 146 8.48 0.64 -26.07
C ARG A 146 7.02 0.63 -25.61
N PRO A 147 6.73 0.86 -24.30
CA PRO A 147 5.34 0.98 -23.84
C PRO A 147 4.57 2.08 -24.56
N VAL A 148 3.31 1.82 -24.90
CA VAL A 148 2.39 2.73 -25.60
C VAL A 148 1.21 3.08 -24.71
N SER A 149 0.68 2.10 -23.99
CA SER A 149 -0.51 2.26 -23.14
C SER A 149 -0.49 1.27 -21.99
N ALA A 150 -1.19 1.60 -20.91
CA ALA A 150 -1.52 0.66 -19.86
C ALA A 150 -2.93 0.88 -19.32
N LEU A 151 -3.55 -0.18 -18.82
CA LEU A 151 -4.86 -0.14 -18.18
C LEU A 151 -4.83 -1.05 -16.94
N VAL A 152 -5.39 -0.53 -15.85
CA VAL A 152 -5.71 -1.33 -14.67
C VAL A 152 -7.16 -1.10 -14.30
N SER A 153 -7.91 -2.18 -14.11
CA SER A 153 -9.25 -2.14 -13.56
C SER A 153 -9.30 -3.02 -12.32
N ARG A 154 -9.53 -2.41 -11.15
CA ARG A 154 -9.65 -3.13 -9.88
C ARG A 154 -10.86 -2.66 -9.10
N HIS A 155 -11.83 -3.56 -8.97
CA HIS A 155 -13.01 -3.34 -8.14
C HIS A 155 -13.03 -4.32 -6.98
N ILE A 156 -13.42 -3.85 -5.82
CA ILE A 156 -13.37 -4.57 -4.55
C ILE A 156 -14.79 -4.65 -3.96
N THR A 157 -14.98 -5.52 -2.99
CA THR A 157 -16.28 -5.72 -2.34
C THR A 157 -16.75 -4.47 -1.60
N ARG A 158 -18.05 -4.19 -1.65
CA ARG A 158 -18.72 -3.10 -0.91
C ARG A 158 -18.47 -3.18 0.59
N ASN A 159 -18.42 -4.39 1.15
CA ASN A 159 -18.18 -4.61 2.58
C ASN A 159 -16.84 -4.00 3.03
N LEU A 160 -15.79 -4.06 2.21
CA LEU A 160 -14.53 -3.41 2.53
C LEU A 160 -14.65 -1.89 2.46
N GLY A 161 -15.30 -1.36 1.42
CA GLY A 161 -15.55 0.07 1.28
C GLY A 161 -16.32 0.65 2.47
N GLN A 162 -17.36 -0.06 2.93
CA GLN A 162 -18.13 0.30 4.13
C GLN A 162 -17.25 0.31 5.39
N LYS A 163 -16.43 -0.70 5.58
CA LYS A 163 -15.49 -0.77 6.71
C LYS A 163 -14.47 0.38 6.69
N ILE A 164 -13.93 0.70 5.53
CA ILE A 164 -12.98 1.81 5.36
C ILE A 164 -13.66 3.14 5.61
N SER A 165 -14.80 3.40 4.99
CA SER A 165 -15.53 4.67 5.14
C SER A 165 -16.05 4.94 6.55
N GLY A 166 -16.26 3.91 7.36
CA GLY A 166 -16.54 4.04 8.79
C GLY A 166 -15.35 4.53 9.63
N ARG A 167 -14.14 4.45 9.09
CA ARG A 167 -12.89 4.83 9.75
C ARG A 167 -12.33 6.14 9.21
N ILE A 168 -12.29 6.28 7.90
CA ILE A 168 -11.80 7.45 7.19
C ILE A 168 -12.52 7.59 5.86
N LYS A 169 -12.81 8.83 5.47
CA LYS A 169 -13.47 9.14 4.19
C LYS A 169 -12.43 9.58 3.17
N LEU A 170 -11.78 8.62 2.54
CA LEU A 170 -10.86 8.83 1.42
C LEU A 170 -11.45 8.27 0.14
N SER A 171 -11.02 8.81 -1.00
CA SER A 171 -11.45 8.38 -2.32
C SER A 171 -10.95 6.97 -2.69
N PRO A 172 -11.56 6.30 -3.67
CA PRO A 172 -11.00 5.09 -4.28
C PRO A 172 -9.57 5.30 -4.82
N ALA A 173 -9.23 6.51 -5.30
CA ALA A 173 -7.89 6.84 -5.75
C ALA A 173 -6.87 6.72 -4.62
N ALA A 174 -7.13 7.32 -3.46
CA ALA A 174 -6.22 7.34 -2.32
C ALA A 174 -6.11 6.00 -1.60
N MET A 175 -7.20 5.21 -1.54
CA MET A 175 -7.24 3.97 -0.76
C MET A 175 -6.91 2.72 -1.56
N GLU A 176 -7.39 2.64 -2.80
CA GLU A 176 -7.26 1.43 -3.62
C GLU A 176 -6.36 1.64 -4.84
N ALA A 177 -6.67 2.63 -5.70
CA ALA A 177 -5.86 2.88 -6.89
C ALA A 177 -4.41 3.27 -6.58
N THR A 178 -4.10 3.71 -5.37
CA THR A 178 -2.73 4.01 -4.94
C THR A 178 -1.77 2.84 -5.18
N HIS A 179 -2.23 1.60 -5.01
CA HIS A 179 -1.43 0.40 -5.30
C HIS A 179 -1.16 0.22 -6.80
N ASP A 180 -2.16 0.52 -7.62
CA ASP A 180 -2.08 0.38 -9.08
C ASP A 180 -1.31 1.54 -9.70
N LEU A 181 -1.48 2.76 -9.18
CA LEU A 181 -0.67 3.92 -9.53
C LEU A 181 0.81 3.66 -9.24
N ASP A 182 1.12 3.15 -8.04
CA ASP A 182 2.48 2.74 -7.68
C ASP A 182 3.05 1.74 -8.69
N PHE A 183 2.28 0.69 -8.99
CA PHE A 183 2.72 -0.39 -9.86
C PHE A 183 2.96 0.09 -11.29
N VAL A 184 2.02 0.82 -11.90
CA VAL A 184 2.15 1.31 -13.27
C VAL A 184 3.29 2.31 -13.39
N LEU A 185 3.40 3.27 -12.47
CA LEU A 185 4.50 4.24 -12.46
C LEU A 185 5.86 3.58 -12.23
N TRP A 186 5.92 2.53 -11.42
CA TRP A 186 7.14 1.74 -11.25
C TRP A 186 7.52 0.97 -12.53
N CYS A 187 6.55 0.41 -13.25
CA CYS A 187 6.76 -0.28 -14.52
C CYS A 187 7.23 0.67 -15.63
N LEU A 188 6.70 1.89 -15.66
CA LEU A 188 6.97 2.88 -16.71
C LEU A 188 8.09 3.87 -16.34
N ALA A 189 8.72 3.69 -15.17
CA ALA A 189 9.87 4.52 -14.78
C ALA A 189 10.99 4.44 -15.86
N PRO A 190 11.72 5.56 -16.12
CA PRO A 190 11.77 6.80 -15.35
C PRO A 190 10.74 7.87 -15.72
N ALA A 191 9.79 7.58 -16.61
CA ALA A 191 8.76 8.55 -17.03
C ALA A 191 7.94 9.06 -15.84
N LYS A 192 7.58 10.35 -15.88
CA LYS A 192 6.90 11.05 -14.78
C LYS A 192 5.50 11.50 -15.19
N PRO A 193 4.53 11.48 -14.27
CA PRO A 193 3.20 12.00 -14.55
C PRO A 193 3.22 13.53 -14.73
N VAL A 194 2.54 14.02 -15.78
CA VAL A 194 2.47 15.46 -16.10
C VAL A 194 1.04 15.98 -16.14
N ARG A 195 0.04 15.09 -16.25
CA ARG A 195 -1.37 15.48 -16.29
C ARG A 195 -2.25 14.34 -15.82
N VAL A 196 -3.30 14.67 -15.07
CA VAL A 196 -4.31 13.75 -14.57
C VAL A 196 -5.70 14.25 -14.94
N TYR A 197 -6.57 13.37 -15.44
CA TYR A 197 -8.01 13.57 -15.54
C TYR A 197 -8.72 12.44 -14.81
N SER A 198 -9.74 12.76 -14.03
CA SER A 198 -10.46 11.77 -13.26
C SER A 198 -11.94 12.07 -13.18
N GLN A 199 -12.72 10.99 -13.07
CA GLN A 199 -14.17 11.07 -12.89
C GLN A 199 -14.63 10.09 -11.81
N ASN A 200 -15.49 10.59 -10.93
CA ASN A 200 -16.13 9.83 -9.86
C ASN A 200 -17.54 9.42 -10.26
N ASN A 201 -17.96 8.25 -9.79
CA ASN A 201 -19.35 7.82 -9.82
C ASN A 201 -19.83 7.55 -8.39
N PHE A 202 -21.05 7.97 -8.09
CA PHE A 202 -21.67 7.89 -6.76
C PHE A 202 -23.01 7.16 -6.83
N GLY A 203 -23.48 6.65 -5.71
CA GLY A 203 -24.82 6.09 -5.53
C GLY A 203 -24.81 4.93 -4.56
N THR A 204 -24.21 3.81 -4.95
CA THR A 204 -24.25 2.55 -4.21
C THR A 204 -23.70 2.65 -2.78
N MET A 205 -22.57 3.33 -2.57
CA MET A 205 -22.01 3.50 -1.23
C MET A 205 -22.89 4.41 -0.36
N GLN A 206 -23.43 5.46 -0.94
CA GLN A 206 -24.39 6.34 -0.27
C GLN A 206 -25.67 5.60 0.11
N GLU A 207 -26.24 4.83 -0.81
CA GLU A 207 -27.49 4.07 -0.59
C GLU A 207 -27.34 2.93 0.44
N THR A 208 -26.19 2.24 0.42
CA THR A 208 -26.00 1.02 1.24
C THR A 208 -25.38 1.27 2.61
N SER A 209 -24.66 2.37 2.80
CA SER A 209 -23.94 2.69 4.05
C SER A 209 -24.09 4.13 4.51
N GLY A 210 -24.81 4.99 3.77
CA GLY A 210 -24.88 6.42 4.05
C GLY A 210 -23.56 7.16 3.88
N ALA A 211 -22.51 6.49 3.36
CA ALA A 211 -21.19 7.08 3.19
C ALA A 211 -21.14 7.91 1.89
N PRO A 212 -20.91 9.24 1.97
CA PRO A 212 -20.85 10.12 0.79
C PRO A 212 -19.49 10.02 0.10
N ILE A 213 -19.05 8.81 -0.23
CA ILE A 213 -17.81 8.55 -0.95
C ILE A 213 -18.10 8.00 -2.33
N PRO A 214 -17.24 8.20 -3.33
CA PRO A 214 -17.42 7.62 -4.64
C PRO A 214 -17.48 6.08 -4.60
N ASP A 215 -18.34 5.51 -5.42
CA ASP A 215 -18.40 4.06 -5.66
C ASP A 215 -17.19 3.61 -6.47
N THR A 216 -16.89 4.38 -7.52
CA THR A 216 -15.77 4.16 -8.44
C THR A 216 -15.12 5.47 -8.81
N GLN A 217 -13.86 5.37 -9.17
CA GLN A 217 -13.08 6.45 -9.73
C GLN A 217 -12.26 5.94 -10.93
N TRP A 218 -12.39 6.62 -12.06
CA TRP A 218 -11.62 6.38 -13.27
C TRP A 218 -10.60 7.49 -13.46
N ILE A 219 -9.34 7.12 -13.59
CA ILE A 219 -8.20 8.03 -13.56
C ILE A 219 -7.38 7.83 -14.83
N THR A 220 -7.26 8.85 -15.66
CA THR A 220 -6.34 8.88 -16.80
C THR A 220 -5.12 9.71 -16.43
N VAL A 221 -3.93 9.12 -16.57
CA VAL A 221 -2.65 9.78 -16.31
C VAL A 221 -1.84 9.86 -17.59
N THR A 222 -1.33 11.05 -17.93
CA THR A 222 -0.39 11.25 -19.03
C THR A 222 1.01 11.44 -18.47
N LEU A 223 1.99 10.75 -19.05
CA LEU A 223 3.40 10.85 -18.68
C LEU A 223 4.16 11.81 -19.62
N ASP A 224 5.31 12.30 -19.18
CA ASP A 224 6.22 13.14 -19.97
C ASP A 224 6.76 12.42 -21.22
N SER A 225 6.78 11.09 -21.22
CA SER A 225 7.09 10.27 -22.40
C SER A 225 5.99 10.26 -23.48
N GLY A 226 4.82 10.86 -23.21
CA GLY A 226 3.64 10.80 -24.05
C GLY A 226 2.75 9.57 -23.86
N VAL A 227 3.18 8.58 -23.06
CA VAL A 227 2.36 7.42 -22.70
C VAL A 227 1.21 7.88 -21.81
N ALA A 228 0.00 7.39 -22.12
CA ALA A 228 -1.15 7.54 -21.24
C ALA A 228 -1.58 6.18 -20.69
N PHE A 229 -2.03 6.17 -19.44
CA PHE A 229 -2.62 4.99 -18.83
C PHE A 229 -3.91 5.31 -18.06
N VAL A 230 -4.74 4.31 -17.86
CA VAL A 230 -6.02 4.43 -17.15
C VAL A 230 -6.07 3.47 -15.98
N ILE A 231 -6.56 3.96 -14.84
CA ILE A 231 -6.85 3.14 -13.66
C ILE A 231 -8.31 3.33 -13.28
N GLY A 232 -9.07 2.22 -13.20
CA GLY A 232 -10.38 2.17 -12.60
C GLY A 232 -10.33 1.46 -11.25
N ALA A 233 -10.81 2.11 -10.19
CA ALA A 233 -10.85 1.54 -8.86
C ALA A 233 -12.16 1.87 -8.14
N GLY A 234 -12.57 1.00 -7.21
CA GLY A 234 -13.77 1.26 -6.41
C GLY A 234 -14.25 0.08 -5.60
N TRP A 235 -15.36 0.31 -4.90
CA TRP A 235 -15.99 -0.63 -3.97
C TRP A 235 -17.39 -1.03 -4.47
N THR A 236 -17.46 -1.62 -5.66
CA THR A 236 -18.75 -1.87 -6.36
C THR A 236 -19.19 -3.32 -6.38
N LEU A 237 -18.30 -4.28 -6.09
CA LEU A 237 -18.68 -5.68 -6.12
C LEU A 237 -19.76 -5.97 -5.08
N PRO A 238 -20.90 -6.57 -5.50
CA PRO A 238 -22.04 -6.79 -4.62
C PRO A 238 -21.75 -7.83 -3.53
N PRO A 239 -22.54 -7.83 -2.45
CA PRO A 239 -22.52 -8.93 -1.49
C PRO A 239 -22.74 -10.28 -2.20
N GLY A 240 -21.95 -11.28 -1.83
CA GLY A 240 -22.02 -12.60 -2.47
C GLY A 240 -21.20 -12.73 -3.76
N TYR A 241 -20.53 -11.70 -4.22
CA TYR A 241 -19.55 -11.85 -5.29
C TYR A 241 -18.46 -12.85 -4.85
N PRO A 242 -18.11 -13.85 -5.70
CA PRO A 242 -17.29 -14.99 -5.26
C PRO A 242 -15.84 -14.64 -4.94
N ASN A 243 -15.34 -13.49 -5.39
CA ASN A 243 -13.99 -13.02 -5.14
C ASN A 243 -13.97 -11.73 -4.30
N PHE A 244 -12.87 -11.49 -3.61
CA PHE A 244 -12.62 -10.23 -2.90
C PHE A 244 -12.49 -9.03 -3.85
N SER A 245 -11.86 -9.22 -5.00
CA SER A 245 -11.67 -8.19 -6.03
C SER A 245 -11.66 -8.79 -7.42
N THR A 246 -12.06 -7.99 -8.40
CA THR A 246 -11.70 -8.22 -9.80
C THR A 246 -10.46 -7.38 -10.10
N THR A 247 -9.45 -7.95 -10.74
CA THR A 247 -8.25 -7.18 -11.11
C THR A 247 -7.80 -7.60 -12.51
N TRP A 248 -7.84 -6.64 -13.43
CA TRP A 248 -7.32 -6.77 -14.79
C TRP A 248 -6.22 -5.75 -15.01
N ILE A 249 -5.07 -6.20 -15.51
CA ILE A 249 -3.93 -5.33 -15.81
C ILE A 249 -3.48 -5.60 -17.24
N GLU A 250 -3.27 -4.55 -18.01
CA GLU A 250 -2.80 -4.62 -19.39
C GLU A 250 -1.68 -3.61 -19.61
N PHE A 251 -0.60 -4.05 -20.26
CA PHE A 251 0.42 -3.18 -20.84
C PHE A 251 0.57 -3.49 -22.32
N ILE A 252 0.48 -2.46 -23.17
CA ILE A 252 0.68 -2.56 -24.60
C ILE A 252 1.97 -1.84 -24.96
N GLY A 253 2.81 -2.50 -25.72
CA GLY A 253 4.03 -1.94 -26.31
C GLY A 253 4.04 -2.05 -27.84
N THR A 254 5.10 -1.54 -28.44
CA THR A 254 5.27 -1.57 -29.91
C THR A 254 5.50 -2.95 -30.50
N GLU A 255 5.87 -3.93 -29.68
CA GLU A 255 6.27 -5.29 -30.14
C GLU A 255 5.49 -6.39 -29.42
N GLY A 256 4.63 -6.04 -28.46
CA GLY A 256 3.84 -7.02 -27.75
C GLY A 256 2.95 -6.42 -26.68
N ALA A 257 2.25 -7.30 -25.95
CA ALA A 257 1.39 -6.93 -24.84
C ALA A 257 1.58 -7.91 -23.67
N ILE A 258 1.34 -7.42 -22.45
CA ILE A 258 1.28 -8.23 -21.23
C ILE A 258 -0.09 -8.04 -20.61
N MET A 259 -0.75 -9.14 -20.27
CA MET A 259 -2.03 -9.13 -19.57
C MET A 259 -1.92 -9.96 -18.29
N VAL A 260 -2.48 -9.44 -17.20
CA VAL A 260 -2.63 -10.14 -15.93
C VAL A 260 -4.09 -10.14 -15.55
N ASP A 261 -4.69 -11.32 -15.48
CA ASP A 261 -5.98 -11.54 -14.85
C ASP A 261 -5.75 -12.06 -13.43
N ASP A 262 -5.93 -11.20 -12.45
CA ASP A 262 -5.80 -11.52 -11.03
C ASP A 262 -7.19 -11.74 -10.37
N SER A 263 -8.23 -11.99 -11.17
CA SER A 263 -9.59 -12.18 -10.69
C SER A 263 -9.82 -13.53 -10.03
N HIS A 264 -9.08 -14.57 -10.43
CA HIS A 264 -9.30 -15.94 -9.97
C HIS A 264 -8.36 -16.40 -8.83
N ARG A 265 -7.19 -15.79 -8.70
CA ARG A 265 -6.21 -16.08 -7.65
C ARG A 265 -5.89 -17.56 -7.44
N ASP A 266 -6.00 -18.35 -8.51
CA ASP A 266 -5.58 -19.73 -8.67
C ASP A 266 -6.32 -20.80 -7.83
N VAL A 267 -7.15 -20.41 -6.84
CA VAL A 267 -7.92 -21.35 -6.02
C VAL A 267 -9.41 -21.09 -6.15
N VAL A 268 -10.16 -22.16 -6.45
CA VAL A 268 -11.62 -22.15 -6.43
C VAL A 268 -12.09 -23.10 -5.32
N LEU A 269 -12.84 -22.57 -4.36
CA LEU A 269 -13.46 -23.34 -3.30
C LEU A 269 -14.97 -23.42 -3.51
N ASN A 270 -15.52 -24.61 -3.57
CA ASN A 270 -16.96 -24.81 -3.62
C ASN A 270 -17.42 -25.60 -2.39
N THR A 271 -18.36 -25.04 -1.64
CA THR A 271 -18.90 -25.66 -0.43
C THR A 271 -20.42 -25.64 -0.43
N MET A 272 -21.02 -26.58 0.26
CA MET A 272 -22.50 -26.66 0.41
C MET A 272 -23.09 -25.38 1.05
N GLY A 273 -22.36 -24.75 1.98
CA GLY A 273 -22.89 -23.59 2.71
C GLY A 273 -22.63 -22.23 2.04
N LYS A 274 -21.56 -22.12 1.25
CA LYS A 274 -21.13 -20.84 0.65
C LYS A 274 -21.18 -20.82 -0.87
N GLY A 275 -21.48 -21.97 -1.51
CA GLY A 275 -21.36 -22.09 -2.96
C GLY A 275 -19.90 -21.93 -3.41
N MET A 276 -19.71 -21.31 -4.58
CA MET A 276 -18.40 -21.05 -5.15
C MET A 276 -17.81 -19.75 -4.59
N VAL A 277 -16.60 -19.83 -4.08
CA VAL A 277 -15.80 -18.68 -3.62
C VAL A 277 -14.38 -18.78 -4.14
N LEU A 278 -13.74 -17.63 -4.34
CA LEU A 278 -12.36 -17.50 -4.76
C LEU A 278 -11.58 -16.90 -3.57
N PRO A 279 -10.92 -17.73 -2.74
CA PRO A 279 -10.26 -17.26 -1.52
C PRO A 279 -9.04 -16.39 -1.83
N MET A 280 -8.75 -15.47 -0.90
CA MET A 280 -7.52 -14.66 -0.95
C MET A 280 -6.31 -15.48 -0.47
N SER A 281 -5.90 -16.47 -1.26
CA SER A 281 -4.79 -17.34 -0.89
C SER A 281 -3.41 -16.78 -1.27
N THR A 282 -3.35 -15.83 -2.21
CA THR A 282 -2.08 -15.25 -2.70
C THR A 282 -1.83 -13.82 -2.22
N MET A 283 -2.84 -13.15 -1.70
CA MET A 283 -2.76 -11.77 -1.18
C MET A 283 -3.54 -11.67 0.13
N PRO A 284 -2.90 -11.32 1.21
CA PRO A 284 -1.51 -10.84 1.41
C PRO A 284 -0.47 -11.96 1.43
N GLY A 285 -0.86 -13.20 1.40
CA GLY A 285 -0.10 -14.42 1.54
C GLY A 285 -0.80 -15.40 2.47
N GLU A 286 -0.27 -16.59 2.58
CA GLU A 286 -0.78 -17.68 3.39
C GLU A 286 0.29 -18.19 4.37
N ALA A 287 -0.13 -18.66 5.53
CA ALA A 287 0.78 -19.31 6.46
C ALA A 287 1.13 -20.73 5.95
N VAL A 288 2.42 -20.96 5.78
CA VAL A 288 2.97 -22.28 5.46
C VAL A 288 3.78 -22.71 6.66
N ASP A 289 3.17 -23.55 7.50
CA ASP A 289 3.71 -23.92 8.81
C ASP A 289 3.97 -22.66 9.68
N HIS A 290 5.22 -22.41 10.06
CA HIS A 290 5.63 -21.25 10.87
C HIS A 290 5.97 -20.00 10.04
N THR A 291 5.84 -20.03 8.73
CA THR A 291 6.27 -18.95 7.82
C THR A 291 5.10 -18.41 7.02
N TYR A 292 4.99 -17.10 6.92
CA TYR A 292 4.13 -16.49 5.91
C TYR A 292 4.80 -16.50 4.53
N ALA A 293 4.09 -17.03 3.53
CA ALA A 293 4.47 -16.94 2.12
C ALA A 293 3.57 -15.92 1.42
N GLY A 294 4.16 -14.99 0.67
CA GLY A 294 3.42 -13.98 -0.08
C GLY A 294 4.04 -12.58 -0.01
N PRO A 295 3.45 -11.63 -0.73
CA PRO A 295 4.06 -10.32 -0.96
C PRO A 295 4.28 -9.50 0.32
N MET A 296 3.40 -9.57 1.33
CA MET A 296 3.59 -8.82 2.56
C MET A 296 4.75 -9.35 3.41
N ALA A 297 4.95 -10.66 3.44
CA ALA A 297 6.10 -11.25 4.12
C ALA A 297 7.41 -10.88 3.40
N ALA A 298 7.45 -11.02 2.07
CA ALA A 298 8.61 -10.65 1.26
C ALA A 298 8.97 -9.16 1.41
N GLU A 299 7.98 -8.28 1.43
CA GLU A 299 8.15 -6.85 1.68
C GLU A 299 8.74 -6.57 3.07
N THR A 300 8.24 -7.28 4.11
CA THR A 300 8.74 -7.17 5.48
C THR A 300 10.21 -7.58 5.56
N VAL A 301 10.55 -8.73 4.98
CA VAL A 301 11.94 -9.24 4.94
C VAL A 301 12.85 -8.28 4.16
N HIS A 302 12.40 -7.74 3.04
CA HIS A 302 13.16 -6.76 2.27
C HIS A 302 13.57 -5.54 3.12
N PHE A 303 12.65 -5.01 3.93
CA PHE A 303 13.00 -3.88 4.81
C PHE A 303 13.97 -4.28 5.92
N LEU A 304 13.82 -5.47 6.53
CA LEU A 304 14.82 -6.00 7.47
C LEU A 304 16.22 -6.06 6.83
N GLU A 305 16.30 -6.60 5.62
CA GLU A 305 17.57 -6.66 4.89
C GLU A 305 18.12 -5.27 4.51
N ALA A 306 17.25 -4.34 4.11
CA ALA A 306 17.66 -2.97 3.80
C ALA A 306 18.32 -2.30 5.01
N VAL A 307 17.77 -2.52 6.22
CA VAL A 307 18.36 -1.99 7.46
C VAL A 307 19.61 -2.76 7.88
N ALA A 308 19.54 -4.10 7.93
CA ALA A 308 20.64 -4.93 8.44
C ALA A 308 21.89 -4.86 7.57
N PHE A 309 21.75 -4.74 6.25
CA PHE A 309 22.85 -4.78 5.28
C PHE A 309 23.11 -3.43 4.58
N ASP A 310 22.46 -2.36 5.03
CA ASP A 310 22.53 -1.02 4.43
C ASP A 310 22.22 -1.01 2.93
N ARG A 311 21.21 -1.75 2.51
CA ARG A 311 20.74 -1.79 1.12
C ARG A 311 19.70 -0.70 0.84
N PRO A 312 19.55 -0.27 -0.42
CA PRO A 312 18.46 0.63 -0.77
C PRO A 312 17.10 -0.07 -0.62
N VAL A 313 16.07 0.70 -0.26
CA VAL A 313 14.69 0.23 -0.25
C VAL A 313 14.11 0.21 -1.66
N LEU A 314 13.28 -0.78 -1.99
CA LEU A 314 12.65 -0.92 -3.30
C LEU A 314 11.57 0.15 -3.55
N VAL A 315 10.79 0.47 -2.52
CA VAL A 315 9.81 1.55 -2.55
C VAL A 315 10.42 2.76 -1.87
N THR A 316 10.86 3.73 -2.65
CA THR A 316 11.42 4.97 -2.08
C THR A 316 10.31 5.91 -1.63
N PRO A 317 10.51 6.69 -0.57
CA PRO A 317 9.51 7.64 -0.11
C PRO A 317 9.20 8.73 -1.15
N GLU A 318 10.18 9.10 -1.99
CA GLU A 318 9.98 10.04 -3.10
C GLU A 318 9.02 9.48 -4.15
N HIS A 319 9.14 8.18 -4.48
CA HIS A 319 8.19 7.54 -5.40
C HIS A 319 6.78 7.48 -4.78
N ALA A 320 6.67 7.12 -3.51
CA ALA A 320 5.38 7.10 -2.81
C ALA A 320 4.75 8.49 -2.73
N ARG A 321 5.56 9.53 -2.54
CA ARG A 321 5.11 10.93 -2.58
C ARG A 321 4.60 11.31 -3.97
N MET A 322 5.27 10.88 -5.06
CA MET A 322 4.81 11.08 -6.42
C MET A 322 3.47 10.38 -6.68
N VAL A 323 3.30 9.15 -6.25
CA VAL A 323 2.02 8.42 -6.31
C VAL A 323 0.93 9.18 -5.57
N MET A 324 1.24 9.68 -4.39
CA MET A 324 0.33 10.50 -3.59
C MET A 324 -0.12 11.75 -4.33
N GLU A 325 0.79 12.45 -4.99
CA GLU A 325 0.46 13.64 -5.78
C GLU A 325 -0.49 13.33 -6.94
N VAL A 326 -0.33 12.17 -7.59
CA VAL A 326 -1.22 11.73 -8.67
C VAL A 326 -2.64 11.49 -8.16
N TYR A 327 -2.83 10.77 -7.04
CA TYR A 327 -4.19 10.54 -6.56
C TYR A 327 -4.84 11.80 -5.97
N ILE A 328 -4.08 12.73 -5.39
CA ILE A 328 -4.60 14.05 -5.00
C ILE A 328 -5.04 14.84 -6.23
N ALA A 329 -4.24 14.82 -7.30
CA ALA A 329 -4.61 15.44 -8.57
C ALA A 329 -5.85 14.79 -9.20
N ALA A 330 -6.02 13.47 -9.04
CA ALA A 330 -7.23 12.78 -9.49
C ALA A 330 -8.48 13.24 -8.72
N ASP A 331 -8.40 13.39 -7.41
CA ASP A 331 -9.50 13.92 -6.60
C ASP A 331 -9.85 15.37 -7.00
N LEU A 332 -8.85 16.21 -7.19
CA LEU A 332 -9.03 17.59 -7.67
C LEU A 332 -9.65 17.65 -9.07
N SER A 333 -9.20 16.76 -9.96
CA SER A 333 -9.74 16.67 -11.32
C SER A 333 -11.21 16.27 -11.31
N ALA A 334 -11.58 15.28 -10.53
CA ALA A 334 -12.97 14.84 -10.40
C ALA A 334 -13.88 15.92 -9.79
N GLU A 335 -13.36 16.69 -8.82
CA GLU A 335 -14.08 17.81 -8.18
C GLU A 335 -14.34 18.94 -9.19
N ARG A 336 -13.33 19.27 -10.01
CA ARG A 336 -13.38 20.39 -10.97
C ARG A 336 -13.97 20.03 -12.32
N ASN A 337 -14.06 18.73 -12.59
CA ASN A 337 -14.41 18.19 -13.90
C ASN A 337 -13.47 18.70 -15.03
N GLU A 338 -12.18 18.85 -14.73
CA GLU A 338 -11.14 19.33 -15.65
C GLU A 338 -9.81 18.60 -15.45
N PRO A 339 -8.95 18.52 -16.46
CA PRO A 339 -7.59 17.98 -16.28
C PRO A 339 -6.75 18.84 -15.32
N VAL A 340 -5.94 18.18 -14.51
CA VAL A 340 -5.00 18.80 -13.56
C VAL A 340 -3.57 18.56 -14.01
N ALA A 341 -2.78 19.62 -14.15
CA ALA A 341 -1.36 19.54 -14.48
C ALA A 341 -0.53 19.15 -13.26
N LEU A 342 0.56 18.44 -13.48
CA LEU A 342 1.55 18.07 -12.48
C LEU A 342 2.92 18.67 -12.84
N PRO A 343 3.75 19.02 -11.83
CA PRO A 343 3.46 18.93 -10.38
C PRO A 343 2.39 19.92 -9.93
N LEU A 344 1.73 19.62 -8.80
CA LEU A 344 0.75 20.52 -8.20
C LEU A 344 1.44 21.80 -7.69
N ALA A 345 0.90 22.98 -8.07
CA ALA A 345 1.49 24.29 -7.75
C ALA A 345 1.51 24.63 -6.25
N GLU A 346 0.65 23.96 -5.46
CA GLU A 346 0.57 24.10 -4.00
C GLU A 346 0.43 22.74 -3.33
N ALA A 347 1.02 22.59 -2.14
CA ALA A 347 0.82 21.41 -1.30
C ALA A 347 -0.65 21.27 -0.90
N LYS A 348 -1.39 20.35 -1.53
CA LYS A 348 -2.82 20.14 -1.27
C LYS A 348 -3.05 18.89 -0.42
N LYS A 349 -4.10 18.96 0.42
CA LYS A 349 -4.51 17.86 1.30
C LYS A 349 -5.17 16.74 0.49
N VAL A 350 -4.92 15.48 0.87
CA VAL A 350 -5.85 14.38 0.58
C VAL A 350 -7.17 14.77 1.24
N ARG A 351 -8.17 15.11 0.45
CA ARG A 351 -9.46 15.52 1.02
C ARG A 351 -10.21 14.30 1.53
N ALA A 352 -10.67 14.37 2.77
CA ALA A 352 -11.85 13.60 3.15
C ALA A 352 -12.99 14.06 2.22
N VAL A 353 -13.64 13.12 1.57
CA VAL A 353 -14.85 13.42 0.78
C VAL A 353 -15.88 13.96 1.77
N ALA A 354 -16.41 15.17 1.51
CA ALA A 354 -17.31 15.89 2.40
C ALA A 354 -18.65 15.16 2.60
#